data_9db2fd5392f98a3727d875ddc503dd97
#
_entry.id   9db2fd5392f98a3727d875ddc503dd97
#
_cell.length_a   1.000
_cell.length_b   1.000
_cell.length_c   1.000
_cell.angle_alpha   90.00
_cell.angle_beta   90.00
_cell.angle_gamma   90.00
#
_symmetry.space_group_name_H-M   'P 1'
#
loop_
_entity.id
_entity.type
_entity.pdbx_description
1 polymer ?
#
loop_
_entity_poly.entity_id
_entity_poly.type
_entity_poly.pdbx_seq_one_letter_code
_entity_poly.pdbx_strand_id
1 'polypeptide(L)'
;AYRGEHQRQTYHTPAYISDVKAKRDYPYHSETTAYWEEHVWENVLSFNKAFGKHSVNAVAGTSTMARKYTWNSVGVEGKSTTYKVEDGQLVIGEQPGGFLDPGFSTIGAGAGGTYDGDGTKWDYRRVSFFGRVNYNYNDRYLIQATVRSDGSSKFGADNRWGFFPSIAVGWRISEEEFFPKGIALNNLKLRASWGRLGNENALGYYDFLALISTYNTKYQGYVKGNGDNAWAGSIARGLENRSLKWETTDTKNI
;
A
#
# COMPACT_ATOMS: atom_id res chain seq x y z
N ALA A 1 5.26 13.07 -12.22
CA ALA A 1 3.79 12.95 -12.22
C ALA A 1 3.25 13.14 -10.81
N TYR A 2 2.08 13.73 -10.71
CA TYR A 2 1.28 13.83 -9.47
C TYR A 2 -0.02 13.09 -9.68
N ARG A 3 -0.43 12.29 -8.72
CA ARG A 3 -1.75 11.66 -8.65
C ARG A 3 -2.34 11.89 -7.26
N GLY A 4 -3.52 12.48 -7.20
CA GLY A 4 -4.30 12.62 -5.99
C GLY A 4 -5.65 11.93 -6.16
N GLU A 5 -6.13 11.28 -5.13
CA GLU A 5 -7.46 10.67 -5.08
C GLU A 5 -8.11 10.99 -3.74
N HIS A 6 -9.36 11.40 -3.80
CA HIS A 6 -10.19 11.66 -2.64
C HIS A 6 -11.41 10.75 -2.70
N GLN A 7 -11.63 9.98 -1.66
CA GLN A 7 -12.79 9.11 -1.53
C GLN A 7 -13.58 9.49 -0.27
N ARG A 8 -14.89 9.64 -0.42
CA ARG A 8 -15.83 9.74 0.69
C ARG A 8 -16.80 8.58 0.63
N GLN A 9 -17.01 7.92 1.75
CA GLN A 9 -17.97 6.85 1.90
C GLN A 9 -18.87 7.16 3.09
N THR A 10 -20.20 7.03 2.88
CA THR A 10 -21.20 7.13 3.93
C THR A 10 -21.84 5.77 4.15
N TYR A 11 -22.08 5.45 5.40
CA TYR A 11 -22.72 4.21 5.79
C TYR A 11 -23.83 4.50 6.81
N HIS A 12 -25.03 4.05 6.54
CA HIS A 12 -26.15 4.18 7.42
C HIS A 12 -26.79 2.82 7.68
N THR A 13 -26.96 2.48 8.95
CA THR A 13 -27.62 1.25 9.37
C THR A 13 -28.79 1.62 10.30
N PRO A 14 -30.03 1.28 9.95
CA PRO A 14 -31.17 1.46 10.85
C PRO A 14 -31.04 0.55 12.07
N ALA A 15 -31.78 0.84 13.13
CA ALA A 15 -31.96 -0.10 14.22
C ALA A 15 -32.63 -1.37 13.68
N TYR A 16 -32.16 -2.55 14.08
CA TYR A 16 -32.70 -3.81 13.63
C TYR A 16 -32.52 -4.90 14.68
N ILE A 17 -33.41 -5.90 14.62
CA ILE A 17 -33.28 -7.17 15.33
C ILE A 17 -33.40 -8.26 14.27
N SER A 18 -32.29 -8.89 13.90
CA SER A 18 -32.31 -10.03 12.97
C SER A 18 -32.19 -11.38 13.67
N ASP A 19 -31.55 -11.40 14.85
CA ASP A 19 -31.33 -12.59 15.68
C ASP A 19 -30.99 -12.13 17.11
N VAL A 20 -31.09 -13.03 18.09
CA VAL A 20 -30.73 -12.80 19.49
C VAL A 20 -29.27 -12.31 19.64
N LYS A 21 -28.39 -12.67 18.69
CA LYS A 21 -26.97 -12.26 18.67
C LYS A 21 -26.69 -11.13 17.72
N ALA A 22 -27.57 -10.77 16.82
CA ALA A 22 -27.39 -9.77 15.80
C ALA A 22 -28.51 -8.73 15.88
N LYS A 23 -28.46 -7.90 16.92
CA LYS A 23 -29.38 -6.78 17.11
C LYS A 23 -28.57 -5.46 17.17
N ARG A 24 -29.17 -4.44 16.64
CA ARG A 24 -28.72 -3.06 16.82
C ARG A 24 -29.91 -2.26 17.38
N ASP A 25 -29.77 -1.80 18.59
CA ASP A 25 -30.86 -1.11 19.29
C ASP A 25 -31.04 0.34 18.80
N TYR A 26 -29.96 0.92 18.22
CA TYR A 26 -29.93 2.31 17.76
C TYR A 26 -29.46 2.38 16.32
N PRO A 27 -30.02 3.30 15.49
CA PRO A 27 -29.50 3.55 14.17
C PRO A 27 -28.08 4.13 14.25
N TYR A 28 -27.25 3.80 13.27
CA TYR A 28 -25.86 4.25 13.20
C TYR A 28 -25.58 4.90 11.86
N HIS A 29 -24.86 6.00 11.88
CA HIS A 29 -24.37 6.67 10.70
C HIS A 29 -22.88 6.91 10.82
N SER A 30 -22.13 6.64 9.77
CA SER A 30 -20.69 6.96 9.72
C SER A 30 -20.29 7.58 8.38
N GLU A 31 -19.34 8.48 8.46
CA GLU A 31 -18.67 9.08 7.32
C GLU A 31 -17.19 8.79 7.38
N THR A 32 -16.66 8.24 6.29
CA THR A 32 -15.24 7.95 6.13
C THR A 32 -14.69 8.76 4.98
N THR A 33 -13.59 9.44 5.22
CA THR A 33 -12.87 10.20 4.21
C THR A 33 -11.45 9.66 4.07
N ALA A 34 -11.03 9.40 2.86
CA ALA A 34 -9.69 8.92 2.54
C ALA A 34 -9.03 9.80 1.48
N TYR A 35 -7.77 10.08 1.69
CA TYR A 35 -6.93 10.86 0.78
C TYR A 35 -5.70 10.05 0.39
N TRP A 36 -5.44 10.01 -0.91
CA TRP A 36 -4.25 9.41 -1.51
C TRP A 36 -3.48 10.48 -2.25
N GLU A 37 -2.20 10.56 -2.02
CA GLU A 37 -1.28 11.41 -2.75
C GLU A 37 -0.09 10.59 -3.22
N GLU A 38 0.23 10.70 -4.50
CA GLU A 38 1.43 10.09 -5.07
C GLU A 38 2.20 11.13 -5.88
N HIS A 39 3.45 11.31 -5.55
CA HIS A 39 4.39 12.12 -6.29
C HIS A 39 5.46 11.22 -6.88
N VAL A 40 5.63 11.27 -8.19
CA VAL A 40 6.69 10.57 -8.90
C VAL A 40 7.53 11.57 -9.67
N TRP A 41 8.83 11.54 -9.43
CA TRP A 41 9.82 12.32 -10.17
C TRP A 41 10.82 11.39 -10.81
N GLU A 42 11.00 11.53 -12.12
CA GLU A 42 11.91 10.71 -12.91
C GLU A 42 12.82 11.58 -13.76
N ASN A 43 14.09 11.23 -13.76
CA ASN A 43 15.09 11.80 -14.66
C ASN A 43 15.72 10.68 -15.45
N VAL A 44 15.72 10.80 -16.77
CA VAL A 44 16.24 9.77 -17.67
C VAL A 44 17.17 10.43 -18.68
N LEU A 45 18.37 9.89 -18.78
CA LEU A 45 19.35 10.24 -19.81
C LEU A 45 19.46 9.08 -20.78
N SER A 46 19.33 9.37 -22.07
CA SER A 46 19.44 8.39 -23.15
C SER A 46 20.59 8.74 -24.08
N PHE A 47 21.33 7.72 -24.49
CA PHE A 47 22.42 7.82 -25.46
C PHE A 47 22.24 6.77 -26.54
N ASN A 48 22.26 7.19 -27.80
CA ASN A 48 22.14 6.31 -28.96
C ASN A 48 23.24 6.68 -29.98
N LYS A 49 24.06 5.71 -30.36
CA LYS A 49 25.10 5.92 -31.37
C LYS A 49 25.36 4.63 -32.15
N ALA A 50 25.46 4.78 -33.46
CA ALA A 50 25.94 3.75 -34.35
C ALA A 50 27.25 4.23 -34.98
N PHE A 51 28.26 3.35 -35.09
CA PHE A 51 29.55 3.62 -35.71
C PHE A 51 30.12 2.35 -36.33
N GLY A 52 30.21 2.33 -37.64
CA GLY A 52 30.58 1.15 -38.41
C GLY A 52 29.63 -0.02 -38.15
N LYS A 53 30.17 -1.14 -37.65
CA LYS A 53 29.39 -2.35 -37.30
C LYS A 53 28.89 -2.33 -35.86
N HIS A 54 29.10 -1.26 -35.12
CA HIS A 54 28.74 -1.16 -33.70
C HIS A 54 27.51 -0.28 -33.51
N SER A 55 26.58 -0.70 -32.69
CA SER A 55 25.44 0.10 -32.24
C SER A 55 25.32 0.01 -30.72
N VAL A 56 25.24 1.16 -30.07
CA VAL A 56 25.11 1.30 -28.62
C VAL A 56 23.84 2.11 -28.33
N ASN A 57 22.99 1.56 -27.48
CA ASN A 57 21.88 2.26 -26.87
C ASN A 57 22.04 2.17 -25.36
N ALA A 58 22.17 3.28 -24.68
CA ALA A 58 22.33 3.34 -23.23
C ALA A 58 21.26 4.26 -22.62
N VAL A 59 20.76 3.87 -21.47
CA VAL A 59 19.83 4.65 -20.65
C VAL A 59 20.32 4.61 -19.20
N ALA A 60 20.34 5.76 -18.55
CA ALA A 60 20.55 5.87 -17.11
C ALA A 60 19.49 6.78 -16.52
N GLY A 61 19.06 6.50 -15.30
CA GLY A 61 18.03 7.34 -14.69
C GLY A 61 17.90 7.15 -13.20
N THR A 62 17.13 8.07 -12.63
CA THR A 62 16.71 8.05 -11.25
C THR A 62 15.20 8.22 -11.19
N SER A 63 14.56 7.55 -10.24
CA SER A 63 13.14 7.71 -9.95
C SER A 63 12.95 7.86 -8.45
N THR A 64 12.16 8.83 -8.04
CA THR A 64 11.71 8.98 -6.65
C THR A 64 10.20 8.91 -6.60
N MET A 65 9.69 8.19 -5.61
CA MET A 65 8.27 8.06 -5.37
C MET A 65 7.98 8.37 -3.90
N ALA A 66 6.98 9.21 -3.67
CA ALA A 66 6.42 9.45 -2.35
C ALA A 66 4.92 9.22 -2.41
N ARG A 67 4.42 8.36 -1.54
CA ARG A 67 2.98 8.13 -1.33
C ARG A 67 2.60 8.51 0.08
N LYS A 68 1.46 9.15 0.20
CA LYS A 68 0.80 9.40 1.48
C LYS A 68 -0.62 8.89 1.43
N TYR A 69 -1.04 8.35 2.53
CA TYR A 69 -2.42 7.96 2.72
C TYR A 69 -2.89 8.42 4.09
N THR A 70 -4.06 8.98 4.14
CA THR A 70 -4.73 9.36 5.38
C THR A 70 -6.19 9.01 5.24
N TRP A 71 -6.75 8.34 6.24
CA TRP A 71 -8.19 8.21 6.35
C TRP A 71 -8.66 8.48 7.76
N ASN A 72 -9.86 9.00 7.85
CA ASN A 72 -10.58 9.21 9.10
C ASN A 72 -12.02 8.79 8.92
N SER A 73 -12.57 8.23 9.97
CA SER A 73 -13.97 7.89 10.08
C SER A 73 -14.54 8.51 11.33
N VAL A 74 -15.73 9.04 11.23
CA VAL A 74 -16.53 9.50 12.36
C VAL A 74 -17.87 8.80 12.28
N GLY A 75 -18.31 8.26 13.39
CA GLY A 75 -19.61 7.59 13.52
C GLY A 75 -20.45 8.20 14.63
N VAL A 76 -21.74 8.04 14.54
CA VAL A 76 -22.69 8.41 15.56
C VAL A 76 -23.82 7.38 15.68
N GLU A 77 -24.10 6.96 16.89
CA GLU A 77 -25.34 6.24 17.20
C GLU A 77 -26.47 7.26 17.48
N GLY A 78 -27.60 7.08 16.83
CA GLY A 78 -28.77 7.93 17.07
C GLY A 78 -29.50 7.54 18.35
N LYS A 79 -29.02 7.99 19.50
CA LYS A 79 -29.72 7.90 20.79
C LYS A 79 -30.43 9.20 21.06
N SER A 80 -31.66 9.13 21.56
CA SER A 80 -32.30 10.29 22.16
C SER A 80 -32.53 10.09 23.64
N THR A 81 -32.24 11.13 24.40
CA THR A 81 -32.55 11.12 25.84
C THR A 81 -34.00 11.52 26.01
N THR A 82 -34.77 10.66 26.68
CA THR A 82 -36.14 11.02 27.06
C THR A 82 -36.20 11.47 28.50
N TYR A 83 -36.98 12.52 28.70
CA TYR A 83 -37.25 13.05 30.01
C TYR A 83 -38.71 12.75 30.34
N LYS A 84 -38.98 11.96 31.36
CA LYS A 84 -40.31 11.67 31.86
C LYS A 84 -40.37 12.09 33.31
N VAL A 85 -41.52 12.58 33.73
CA VAL A 85 -41.80 12.80 35.15
C VAL A 85 -42.67 11.62 35.61
N GLU A 86 -42.10 10.77 36.45
CA GLU A 86 -42.79 9.62 37.06
C GLU A 86 -42.81 9.84 38.59
N ASP A 87 -43.97 9.84 39.18
CA ASP A 87 -44.18 10.10 40.61
C ASP A 87 -43.55 11.41 41.12
N GLY A 88 -43.58 12.44 40.29
CA GLY A 88 -43.01 13.75 40.60
C GLY A 88 -41.50 13.85 40.52
N GLN A 89 -40.81 12.78 40.08
CA GLN A 89 -39.37 12.76 39.86
C GLN A 89 -39.05 12.72 38.36
N LEU A 90 -37.97 13.44 37.97
CA LEU A 90 -37.48 13.42 36.61
C LEU A 90 -36.74 12.12 36.35
N VAL A 91 -37.33 11.27 35.52
CA VAL A 91 -36.71 10.03 35.04
C VAL A 91 -36.07 10.31 33.68
N ILE A 92 -34.79 10.08 33.60
CA ILE A 92 -34.02 10.22 32.36
C ILE A 92 -33.86 8.83 31.77
N GLY A 93 -34.38 8.63 30.56
CA GLY A 93 -34.26 7.36 29.82
C GLY A 93 -33.61 7.55 28.48
N GLU A 94 -33.06 6.48 27.95
CA GLU A 94 -32.60 6.42 26.56
C GLU A 94 -33.70 5.76 25.71
N GLN A 95 -34.02 6.38 24.57
CA GLN A 95 -34.86 5.76 23.55
C GLN A 95 -34.01 5.57 22.27
N PRO A 96 -34.38 4.59 21.41
CA PRO A 96 -33.92 4.56 20.04
C PRO A 96 -34.36 5.87 19.39
N GLY A 97 -33.52 6.89 19.49
CA GLY A 97 -33.68 8.16 18.81
C GLY A 97 -33.26 7.91 17.38
N GLY A 98 -34.09 8.33 16.44
CA GLY A 98 -33.67 8.38 15.06
C GLY A 98 -32.77 9.58 14.79
N PHE A 99 -32.20 9.64 13.65
CA PHE A 99 -31.85 10.89 13.03
C PHE A 99 -33.14 11.72 12.88
N LEU A 100 -33.04 13.04 13.03
CA LEU A 100 -34.20 13.95 12.98
C LEU A 100 -35.04 13.79 11.70
N ASP A 101 -34.42 13.33 10.62
CA ASP A 101 -35.07 12.93 9.38
C ASP A 101 -34.39 11.64 8.87
N PRO A 102 -35.14 10.53 8.66
CA PRO A 102 -34.57 9.29 8.09
C PRO A 102 -33.97 9.48 6.68
N GLY A 103 -34.39 10.49 5.94
CA GLY A 103 -33.87 10.85 4.63
C GLY A 103 -32.64 11.78 4.68
N PHE A 104 -32.31 12.31 5.86
CA PHE A 104 -31.22 13.25 6.06
C PHE A 104 -30.31 12.78 7.19
N SER A 105 -29.51 11.76 6.91
CA SER A 105 -28.55 11.21 7.86
C SER A 105 -27.18 11.89 7.68
N THR A 106 -26.79 12.66 8.67
CA THR A 106 -25.45 13.28 8.79
C THR A 106 -24.93 13.07 10.20
N ILE A 107 -23.62 13.24 10.38
CA ILE A 107 -23.01 13.12 11.71
C ILE A 107 -23.68 14.07 12.72
N GLY A 108 -23.98 15.30 12.33
CA GLY A 108 -24.63 16.30 13.19
C GLY A 108 -26.12 16.04 13.48
N ALA A 109 -26.77 15.18 12.71
CA ALA A 109 -28.22 14.86 12.88
C ALA A 109 -28.47 13.73 13.90
N GLY A 110 -27.43 13.05 14.39
CA GLY A 110 -27.51 12.05 15.45
C GLY A 110 -27.71 12.71 16.83
N ALA A 111 -28.96 13.08 17.16
CA ALA A 111 -29.26 13.77 18.41
C ALA A 111 -28.99 12.89 19.63
N GLY A 112 -28.23 13.40 20.59
CA GLY A 112 -27.92 12.73 21.86
C GLY A 112 -27.10 11.45 21.76
N GLY A 113 -26.51 11.17 20.60
CA GLY A 113 -25.79 9.95 20.31
C GLY A 113 -24.38 9.89 20.88
N THR A 114 -23.84 8.69 20.94
CA THR A 114 -22.42 8.46 21.21
C THR A 114 -21.65 8.58 19.91
N TYR A 115 -20.64 9.43 19.94
CA TYR A 115 -19.73 9.59 18.81
C TYR A 115 -18.55 8.65 18.98
N ASP A 116 -18.13 8.04 17.89
CA ASP A 116 -16.87 7.31 17.76
C ASP A 116 -16.07 7.84 16.59
N GLY A 117 -14.76 7.62 16.64
CA GLY A 117 -13.89 8.04 15.56
C GLY A 117 -12.66 7.14 15.48
N ASP A 118 -12.20 6.93 14.26
CA ASP A 118 -10.98 6.18 13.96
C ASP A 118 -10.26 6.81 12.79
N GLY A 119 -9.00 6.48 12.61
CA GLY A 119 -8.22 6.96 11.50
C GLY A 119 -6.79 6.46 11.52
N THR A 120 -6.16 6.50 10.37
CA THR A 120 -4.75 6.18 10.25
C THR A 120 -4.07 6.99 9.16
N LYS A 121 -2.78 7.05 9.24
CA LYS A 121 -1.91 7.69 8.25
C LYS A 121 -0.68 6.84 8.04
N TRP A 122 -0.24 6.74 6.76
CA TRP A 122 1.04 6.16 6.44
C TRP A 122 1.72 6.92 5.30
N ASP A 123 3.04 6.89 5.34
CA ASP A 123 3.94 7.45 4.34
C ASP A 123 4.79 6.32 3.77
N TYR A 124 4.95 6.33 2.45
CA TYR A 124 5.84 5.41 1.74
C TYR A 124 6.75 6.20 0.81
N ARG A 125 8.01 5.84 0.78
CA ARG A 125 9.01 6.44 -0.10
C ARG A 125 9.88 5.39 -0.75
N ARG A 126 10.16 5.58 -2.03
CA ARG A 126 11.08 4.77 -2.79
C ARG A 126 11.98 5.67 -3.62
N VAL A 127 13.27 5.32 -3.66
CA VAL A 127 14.26 5.95 -4.53
C VAL A 127 14.90 4.84 -5.35
N SER A 128 15.05 5.06 -6.64
CA SER A 128 15.57 4.09 -7.58
C SER A 128 16.65 4.72 -8.45
N PHE A 129 17.75 3.99 -8.68
CA PHE A 129 18.75 4.28 -9.68
C PHE A 129 18.78 3.12 -10.66
N PHE A 130 18.79 3.40 -11.93
CA PHE A 130 18.80 2.36 -12.95
C PHE A 130 19.67 2.74 -14.14
N GLY A 131 20.21 1.71 -14.78
CA GLY A 131 20.94 1.83 -16.01
C GLY A 131 20.76 0.60 -16.88
N ARG A 132 20.74 0.81 -18.20
CA ARG A 132 20.69 -0.24 -19.20
C ARG A 132 21.61 0.12 -20.36
N VAL A 133 22.36 -0.86 -20.83
CA VAL A 133 23.15 -0.75 -22.04
C VAL A 133 22.75 -1.91 -22.95
N ASN A 134 22.38 -1.58 -24.19
CA ASN A 134 22.22 -2.51 -25.27
C ASN A 134 23.36 -2.28 -26.26
N TYR A 135 24.08 -3.33 -26.56
CA TYR A 135 25.16 -3.33 -27.54
C TYR A 135 24.85 -4.34 -28.64
N ASN A 136 25.02 -3.93 -29.87
CA ASN A 136 24.86 -4.74 -31.05
C ASN A 136 26.11 -4.63 -31.92
N TYR A 137 26.71 -5.76 -32.26
CA TYR A 137 27.80 -5.84 -33.19
C TYR A 137 27.39 -6.55 -34.47
N ASN A 138 27.46 -5.82 -35.59
CA ASN A 138 27.21 -6.30 -36.96
C ASN A 138 25.88 -7.04 -37.12
N ASP A 139 24.87 -6.66 -36.33
CA ASP A 139 23.55 -7.35 -36.24
C ASP A 139 23.61 -8.84 -35.92
N ARG A 140 24.77 -9.37 -35.51
CA ARG A 140 25.01 -10.77 -35.17
C ARG A 140 25.03 -11.01 -33.66
N TYR A 141 25.79 -10.19 -32.93
CA TYR A 141 26.00 -10.37 -31.49
C TYR A 141 25.30 -9.25 -30.72
N LEU A 142 24.42 -9.64 -29.83
CA LEU A 142 23.59 -8.75 -29.06
C LEU A 142 23.88 -8.97 -27.57
N ILE A 143 24.14 -7.88 -26.86
CA ILE A 143 24.36 -7.91 -25.41
C ILE A 143 23.48 -6.84 -24.79
N GLN A 144 22.76 -7.20 -23.75
CA GLN A 144 22.05 -6.24 -22.90
C GLN A 144 22.51 -6.45 -21.46
N ALA A 145 22.91 -5.37 -20.80
CA ALA A 145 23.14 -5.35 -19.38
C ALA A 145 22.21 -4.32 -18.72
N THR A 146 21.61 -4.67 -17.61
CA THR A 146 20.78 -3.77 -16.82
C THR A 146 21.19 -3.86 -15.36
N VAL A 147 21.23 -2.72 -14.69
CA VAL A 147 21.40 -2.63 -13.24
C VAL A 147 20.30 -1.76 -12.68
N ARG A 148 19.77 -2.15 -11.52
CA ARG A 148 18.80 -1.38 -10.77
C ARG A 148 19.12 -1.48 -9.29
N SER A 149 19.08 -0.34 -8.61
CA SER A 149 19.19 -0.26 -7.17
C SER A 149 18.00 0.51 -6.63
N ASP A 150 17.22 -0.12 -5.75
CA ASP A 150 16.01 0.44 -5.17
C ASP A 150 16.15 0.54 -3.66
N GLY A 151 15.90 1.72 -3.12
CA GLY A 151 15.80 1.97 -1.69
C GLY A 151 14.35 2.21 -1.28
N SER A 152 13.83 1.44 -0.32
CA SER A 152 12.44 1.50 0.11
C SER A 152 12.31 1.76 1.61
N SER A 153 11.34 2.60 1.98
CA SER A 153 11.01 2.88 3.38
C SER A 153 10.29 1.74 4.10
N LYS A 154 9.94 0.65 3.40
CA LYS A 154 9.39 -0.57 3.99
C LYS A 154 10.41 -1.37 4.80
N PHE A 155 11.69 -1.07 4.63
CA PHE A 155 12.79 -1.77 5.28
C PHE A 155 13.52 -0.88 6.29
N GLY A 156 14.11 -1.50 7.30
CA GLY A 156 15.02 -0.84 8.23
C GLY A 156 16.25 -0.25 7.53
N ALA A 157 16.98 0.61 8.21
CA ALA A 157 18.09 1.38 7.62
C ALA A 157 19.14 0.47 6.96
N ASP A 158 19.48 -0.65 7.58
CA ASP A 158 20.55 -1.55 7.14
C ASP A 158 20.19 -2.38 5.89
N ASN A 159 18.91 -2.61 5.63
CA ASN A 159 18.41 -3.46 4.53
C ASN A 159 17.54 -2.70 3.52
N ARG A 160 17.58 -1.38 3.58
CA ARG A 160 16.74 -0.51 2.75
C ARG A 160 16.99 -0.66 1.26
N TRP A 161 18.24 -0.91 0.87
CA TRP A 161 18.67 -0.97 -0.51
C TRP A 161 18.71 -2.39 -1.05
N GLY A 162 18.05 -2.61 -2.20
CA GLY A 162 18.17 -3.81 -3.01
C GLY A 162 18.97 -3.54 -4.28
N PHE A 163 19.70 -4.54 -4.78
CA PHE A 163 20.46 -4.47 -6.02
C PHE A 163 20.05 -5.59 -6.96
N PHE A 164 19.63 -5.24 -8.17
CA PHE A 164 18.96 -6.11 -9.13
C PHE A 164 19.63 -6.03 -10.51
N PRO A 165 20.71 -6.78 -10.72
CA PRO A 165 21.39 -6.87 -12.01
C PRO A 165 20.70 -7.83 -12.96
N SER A 166 20.83 -7.60 -14.27
CA SER A 166 20.50 -8.59 -15.29
C SER A 166 21.42 -8.47 -16.51
N ILE A 167 21.63 -9.61 -17.17
CA ILE A 167 22.38 -9.68 -18.42
C ILE A 167 21.64 -10.61 -19.39
N ALA A 168 21.62 -10.24 -20.65
CA ALA A 168 21.10 -11.06 -21.74
C ALA A 168 22.07 -11.00 -22.92
N VAL A 169 22.31 -12.15 -23.55
CA VAL A 169 23.11 -12.27 -24.75
C VAL A 169 22.28 -12.91 -25.87
N GLY A 170 22.53 -12.52 -27.09
CA GLY A 170 21.86 -13.06 -28.25
C GLY A 170 22.83 -13.23 -29.40
N TRP A 171 22.76 -14.36 -30.07
CA TRP A 171 23.53 -14.64 -31.27
C TRP A 171 22.59 -14.96 -32.43
N ARG A 172 22.66 -14.16 -33.49
CA ARG A 172 21.91 -14.36 -34.72
C ARG A 172 22.75 -15.24 -35.67
N ILE A 173 22.60 -16.53 -35.53
CA ILE A 173 23.34 -17.53 -36.29
C ILE A 173 23.05 -17.41 -37.79
N SER A 174 21.82 -17.02 -38.15
CA SER A 174 21.42 -16.82 -39.55
C SER A 174 22.19 -15.68 -40.26
N GLU A 175 22.83 -14.77 -39.52
CA GLU A 175 23.64 -13.68 -40.09
C GLU A 175 25.12 -14.04 -40.25
N GLU A 176 25.52 -15.24 -39.86
CA GLU A 176 26.88 -15.71 -40.03
C GLU A 176 27.17 -16.13 -41.48
N GLU A 177 28.43 -16.02 -41.88
CA GLU A 177 28.86 -16.35 -43.25
C GLU A 177 28.75 -17.84 -43.56
N PHE A 178 28.87 -18.70 -42.53
CA PHE A 178 28.74 -20.14 -42.67
C PHE A 178 27.30 -20.63 -42.76
N PHE A 179 26.31 -19.75 -42.46
CA PHE A 179 24.89 -20.14 -42.44
C PHE A 179 24.36 -20.24 -43.92
N PRO A 180 23.76 -21.37 -44.31
CA PRO A 180 23.24 -21.55 -45.65
C PRO A 180 22.12 -20.54 -45.97
N LYS A 181 22.26 -19.79 -47.02
CA LYS A 181 21.21 -18.89 -47.52
C LYS A 181 20.30 -19.59 -48.50
N GLY A 182 19.00 -19.27 -48.48
CA GLY A 182 18.02 -19.84 -49.39
C GLY A 182 17.35 -21.12 -48.92
N ILE A 183 17.57 -21.53 -47.70
CA ILE A 183 16.78 -22.60 -47.06
C ILE A 183 15.49 -22.02 -46.45
N ALA A 184 14.52 -22.90 -46.11
CA ALA A 184 13.27 -22.51 -45.48
C ALA A 184 13.43 -21.79 -44.13
N LEU A 185 14.59 -21.95 -43.48
CA LEU A 185 14.91 -21.31 -42.20
C LEU A 185 15.69 -19.99 -42.42
N ASN A 186 14.98 -18.87 -42.41
CA ASN A 186 15.54 -17.55 -42.72
C ASN A 186 16.05 -16.79 -41.47
N ASN A 187 15.69 -17.21 -40.26
CA ASN A 187 16.11 -16.54 -39.02
C ASN A 187 16.34 -17.57 -37.92
N LEU A 188 17.59 -17.69 -37.50
CA LEU A 188 17.98 -18.53 -36.37
C LEU A 188 18.73 -17.67 -35.35
N LYS A 189 18.17 -17.56 -34.14
CA LYS A 189 18.73 -16.78 -33.04
C LYS A 189 18.76 -17.59 -31.76
N LEU A 190 19.94 -17.72 -31.18
CA LEU A 190 20.12 -18.25 -29.81
C LEU A 190 20.13 -17.10 -28.81
N ARG A 191 19.49 -17.28 -27.66
CA ARG A 191 19.49 -16.31 -26.56
C ARG A 191 19.76 -16.99 -25.24
N ALA A 192 20.47 -16.31 -24.37
CA ALA A 192 20.59 -16.68 -22.97
C ALA A 192 20.45 -15.45 -22.10
N SER A 193 19.83 -15.58 -20.95
CA SER A 193 19.68 -14.47 -20.01
C SER A 193 19.69 -14.95 -18.57
N TRP A 194 20.17 -14.07 -17.71
CA TRP A 194 20.08 -14.17 -16.27
C TRP A 194 19.69 -12.82 -15.69
N GLY A 195 18.86 -12.86 -14.66
CA GLY A 195 18.48 -11.64 -13.96
C GLY A 195 18.00 -11.92 -12.56
N ARG A 196 18.25 -10.95 -11.68
CA ARG A 196 17.73 -10.92 -10.32
C ARG A 196 16.64 -9.87 -10.22
N LEU A 197 15.48 -10.28 -9.67
CA LEU A 197 14.34 -9.42 -9.39
C LEU A 197 14.18 -9.25 -7.89
N GLY A 198 13.76 -8.07 -7.47
CA GLY A 198 13.40 -7.76 -6.09
C GLY A 198 11.90 -7.58 -5.93
N ASN A 199 11.36 -8.05 -4.80
CA ASN A 199 9.96 -7.86 -4.43
C ASN A 199 9.89 -7.32 -3.00
N GLU A 200 9.11 -6.24 -2.82
CA GLU A 200 8.79 -5.63 -1.53
C GLU A 200 7.30 -5.71 -1.16
N ASN A 201 6.47 -6.28 -2.05
CA ASN A 201 5.02 -6.25 -1.89
C ASN A 201 4.50 -7.19 -0.81
N ALA A 202 5.31 -8.16 -0.39
CA ALA A 202 4.98 -9.06 0.71
C ALA A 202 4.97 -8.36 2.08
N LEU A 203 5.52 -7.13 2.18
CA LEU A 203 5.67 -6.39 3.42
C LEU A 203 4.71 -5.21 3.51
N GLY A 204 4.17 -4.99 4.71
CA GLY A 204 3.51 -3.75 5.10
C GLY A 204 4.50 -2.59 5.24
N TYR A 205 3.98 -1.39 5.51
CA TYR A 205 4.82 -0.17 5.52
C TYR A 205 5.75 -0.05 6.74
N TYR A 206 5.43 -0.71 7.85
CA TYR A 206 6.15 -0.57 9.12
C TYR A 206 6.44 -1.92 9.78
N ASP A 207 6.43 -3.02 9.02
CA ASP A 207 6.60 -4.39 9.55
C ASP A 207 7.97 -4.63 10.21
N PHE A 208 8.94 -3.78 9.95
CA PHE A 208 10.25 -3.83 10.60
C PHE A 208 10.27 -3.21 12.00
N LEU A 209 9.19 -2.51 12.42
CA LEU A 209 9.06 -1.87 13.73
C LEU A 209 8.22 -2.70 14.69
N ALA A 210 8.50 -2.58 15.96
CA ALA A 210 7.59 -3.02 17.02
C ALA A 210 6.43 -2.04 17.12
N LEU A 211 5.29 -2.35 16.51
CA LEU A 211 4.09 -1.53 16.57
C LEU A 211 3.37 -1.77 17.91
N ILE A 212 2.92 -0.69 18.53
CA ILE A 212 2.09 -0.73 19.72
C ILE A 212 0.64 -0.49 19.31
N SER A 213 -0.24 -1.39 19.74
CA SER A 213 -1.68 -1.18 19.66
C SER A 213 -2.17 -0.59 20.97
N THR A 214 -2.79 0.58 20.90
CA THR A 214 -3.52 1.16 22.02
C THR A 214 -4.98 0.75 21.90
N TYR A 215 -5.50 0.15 22.94
CA TYR A 215 -6.90 -0.26 22.99
C TYR A 215 -7.73 0.79 23.70
N ASN A 216 -8.70 1.32 22.99
CA ASN A 216 -9.59 2.36 23.50
C ASN A 216 -10.96 1.81 23.91
N THR A 217 -11.09 0.49 24.05
CA THR A 217 -12.38 -0.16 24.34
C THR A 217 -12.48 -0.68 25.77
N LYS A 218 -13.70 -0.64 26.31
CA LYS A 218 -14.09 -1.16 27.64
C LYS A 218 -13.61 -2.58 27.96
N TYR A 219 -13.22 -3.37 26.94
CA TYR A 219 -12.96 -4.80 27.11
C TYR A 219 -11.46 -5.18 27.13
N GLN A 220 -10.56 -4.22 26.99
CA GLN A 220 -9.11 -4.48 26.88
C GLN A 220 -8.30 -3.50 27.73
N GLY A 221 -8.82 -3.15 28.89
CA GLY A 221 -8.14 -2.30 29.87
C GLY A 221 -7.48 -3.11 30.97
N TYR A 222 -6.50 -2.50 31.64
CA TYR A 222 -5.99 -3.01 32.92
C TYR A 222 -6.93 -2.59 34.03
N VAL A 223 -7.35 -3.53 34.83
CA VAL A 223 -8.08 -3.25 36.07
C VAL A 223 -7.05 -2.88 37.13
N LYS A 224 -7.12 -1.67 37.66
CA LYS A 224 -6.30 -1.20 38.75
C LYS A 224 -7.15 -0.90 40.00
N GLY A 225 -6.76 -1.42 41.14
CA GLY A 225 -7.51 -1.27 42.38
C GLY A 225 -8.63 -2.26 42.52
N ASN A 226 -9.76 -1.84 43.10
CA ASN A 226 -10.90 -2.70 43.46
C ASN A 226 -11.81 -3.12 42.29
N GLY A 227 -11.35 -2.96 41.07
CA GLY A 227 -12.11 -3.42 39.88
C GLY A 227 -13.05 -2.38 39.24
N ASP A 228 -13.20 -1.21 39.84
CA ASP A 228 -14.17 -0.20 39.40
C ASP A 228 -13.67 0.68 38.25
N ASN A 229 -12.36 0.70 38.00
CA ASN A 229 -11.77 1.51 36.93
C ASN A 229 -10.90 0.68 35.99
N ALA A 230 -11.31 0.52 34.75
CA ALA A 230 -10.48 -0.04 33.67
C ALA A 230 -9.70 1.09 32.98
N TRP A 231 -8.39 0.95 32.91
CA TRP A 231 -7.49 1.89 32.20
C TRP A 231 -7.17 1.33 30.81
N ALA A 232 -7.14 2.22 29.83
CA ALA A 232 -6.74 1.83 28.49
C ALA A 232 -5.32 1.25 28.50
N GLY A 233 -5.17 0.05 27.99
CA GLY A 233 -3.89 -0.67 27.89
C GLY A 233 -3.24 -0.51 26.53
N SER A 234 -1.95 -0.82 26.47
CA SER A 234 -1.20 -0.90 25.21
C SER A 234 -0.50 -2.25 25.14
N ILE A 235 -0.50 -2.86 23.97
CA ILE A 235 0.18 -4.13 23.73
C ILE A 235 1.05 -4.03 22.47
N ALA A 236 2.26 -4.61 22.53
CA ALA A 236 3.07 -4.76 21.34
C ALA A 236 2.40 -5.75 20.37
N ARG A 237 2.19 -5.35 19.12
CA ARG A 237 1.60 -6.21 18.08
C ARG A 237 2.55 -7.25 17.52
N GLY A 238 3.84 -7.06 17.69
CA GLY A 238 4.88 -7.96 17.21
C GLY A 238 6.24 -7.55 17.70
N LEU A 239 7.21 -8.39 17.48
CA LEU A 239 8.62 -8.09 17.74
C LEU A 239 9.19 -7.26 16.60
N GLU A 240 10.09 -6.33 16.92
CA GLU A 240 10.89 -5.62 15.94
C GLU A 240 11.70 -6.62 15.11
N ASN A 241 11.67 -6.46 13.77
CA ASN A 241 12.47 -7.26 12.87
C ASN A 241 13.27 -6.36 11.91
N ARG A 242 14.41 -5.88 12.39
CA ARG A 242 15.33 -5.06 11.58
C ARG A 242 16.03 -5.83 10.46
N SER A 243 16.00 -7.17 10.52
CA SER A 243 16.61 -8.03 9.51
C SER A 243 15.75 -8.25 8.25
N LEU A 244 14.54 -7.69 8.20
CA LEU A 244 13.70 -7.71 7.01
C LEU A 244 14.44 -7.11 5.81
N LYS A 245 14.50 -7.85 4.71
CA LYS A 245 15.18 -7.48 3.47
C LYS A 245 14.33 -7.83 2.26
N TRP A 246 14.74 -7.31 1.13
CA TRP A 246 14.14 -7.60 -0.15
C TRP A 246 14.06 -9.11 -0.41
N GLU A 247 12.89 -9.58 -0.81
CA GLU A 247 12.74 -10.89 -1.41
C GLU A 247 13.39 -10.86 -2.80
N THR A 248 14.19 -11.85 -3.13
CA THR A 248 14.89 -11.89 -4.42
C THR A 248 14.62 -13.18 -5.16
N THR A 249 14.40 -13.05 -6.47
CA THR A 249 14.20 -14.17 -7.39
C THR A 249 15.24 -14.11 -8.49
N ASP A 250 16.01 -15.18 -8.66
CA ASP A 250 16.95 -15.35 -9.78
C ASP A 250 16.28 -16.13 -10.91
N THR A 251 16.27 -15.55 -12.11
CA THR A 251 15.70 -16.18 -13.30
C THR A 251 16.79 -16.42 -14.33
N LYS A 252 16.79 -17.61 -14.93
CA LYS A 252 17.70 -18.02 -16.03
C LYS A 252 16.86 -18.55 -17.17
N ASN A 253 17.16 -18.12 -18.40
CA ASN A 253 16.48 -18.58 -19.62
C ASN A 253 17.51 -18.81 -20.73
N ILE A 254 17.26 -19.82 -21.55
CA ILE A 254 18.00 -20.14 -22.78
C ILE A 254 17.00 -20.31 -23.90
#